data_25aaf305b8d842b6f123cf401d529429
#
_entry.id   25aaf305b8d842b6f123cf401d529429
#
_cell.length_a   1.000
_cell.length_b   1.000
_cell.length_c   1.000
_cell.angle_alpha   90.00
_cell.angle_beta   90.00
_cell.angle_gamma   90.00
#
_symmetry.space_group_name_H-M   'P 1'
#
loop_
_entity.id
_entity.type
_entity.pdbx_description
1 polymer ?
#
loop_
_entity_poly.entity_id
_entity_poly.type
_entity_poly.pdbx_seq_one_letter_code
_entity_poly.pdbx_strand_id
1 'polypeptide(L)'
;MSLISPPYKWKALPSTYWRAFESFKTKIGYSKFYTDWIYNKSIKRIKYSNQKLQLSILHRLQLLEPILGDKLNSTDFEIHLTQNEEKKIAKKFDLTVEGNKKPIMIAAMGSGKNKTYPIEYLAQLIEMAFETTNAPMILNYMPKQKMEINRLIKMLKPKTKKAIQNGLTPNSLRDYIVTVSQCQAVIGNEGGAINIAKGLSKPTFAIFSPIIDPYGWHTEVKNKTMAVHLVDYFPEIIDFKDKIKKIDQIKTLYLKLEPKLFKQKWIGFLKELK
;
A
#
# COMPACT_ATOMS: atom_id res chain seq x y z
N MET A 1 19.33 -12.55 37.43
CA MET A 1 18.97 -13.49 36.35
C MET A 1 19.49 -12.92 35.04
N SER A 2 20.64 -13.39 34.57
CA SER A 2 21.33 -12.87 33.40
C SER A 2 20.60 -13.35 32.14
N LEU A 3 20.07 -12.44 31.34
CA LEU A 3 19.57 -12.73 30.01
C LEU A 3 20.76 -13.12 29.12
N ILE A 4 20.93 -14.42 28.92
CA ILE A 4 21.88 -14.95 27.95
C ILE A 4 21.34 -14.56 26.56
N SER A 5 22.01 -13.62 25.90
CA SER A 5 21.73 -13.32 24.50
C SER A 5 22.05 -14.57 23.66
N PRO A 6 21.14 -15.06 22.82
CA PRO A 6 21.36 -16.28 22.05
C PRO A 6 22.53 -16.09 21.09
N PRO A 7 23.34 -17.13 20.85
CA PRO A 7 24.47 -17.08 19.95
C PRO A 7 24.02 -16.70 18.52
N TYR A 8 24.88 -16.08 17.77
CA TYR A 8 24.64 -15.46 16.45
C TYR A 8 23.83 -16.31 15.45
N LYS A 9 23.93 -17.63 15.50
CA LYS A 9 23.15 -18.56 14.67
C LYS A 9 21.64 -18.57 14.97
N TRP A 10 21.22 -18.18 16.16
CA TRP A 10 19.81 -18.18 16.56
C TRP A 10 19.04 -16.94 16.08
N LYS A 11 19.73 -15.88 15.65
CA LYS A 11 19.09 -14.69 15.05
C LYS A 11 18.41 -14.99 13.70
N ALA A 12 18.71 -16.13 13.10
CA ALA A 12 18.11 -16.57 11.83
C ALA A 12 16.84 -17.42 12.00
N LEU A 13 16.48 -17.81 13.23
CA LEU A 13 15.24 -18.53 13.47
C LEU A 13 14.05 -17.59 13.35
N PRO A 14 13.00 -17.98 12.57
CA PRO A 14 11.78 -17.18 12.50
C PRO A 14 11.23 -16.92 13.91
N SER A 15 10.68 -15.73 14.14
CA SER A 15 10.05 -15.34 15.42
C SER A 15 9.03 -16.36 15.96
N THR A 16 8.51 -17.21 15.10
CA THR A 16 7.62 -18.32 15.39
C THR A 16 8.22 -19.36 16.36
N TYR A 17 9.53 -19.60 16.30
CA TYR A 17 10.16 -20.58 17.20
C TYR A 17 10.25 -20.08 18.65
N TRP A 18 10.41 -18.76 18.85
CA TRP A 18 10.41 -18.19 20.19
C TRP A 18 9.06 -18.34 20.87
N ARG A 19 7.96 -18.28 20.10
CA ARG A 19 6.60 -18.47 20.60
C ARG A 19 6.29 -19.89 21.04
N ALA A 20 7.11 -20.88 20.66
CA ALA A 20 6.94 -22.26 21.14
C ALA A 20 7.17 -22.36 22.66
N PHE A 21 8.02 -21.51 23.21
CA PHE A 21 8.38 -21.49 24.62
C PHE A 21 7.52 -20.58 25.49
N GLU A 22 6.60 -19.81 24.87
CA GLU A 22 5.67 -18.97 25.61
C GLU A 22 4.45 -19.79 26.05
N SER A 23 4.01 -19.60 27.32
CA SER A 23 2.88 -20.33 27.92
C SER A 23 1.50 -19.78 27.49
N PHE A 24 1.26 -19.64 26.20
CA PHE A 24 -0.07 -19.33 25.69
C PHE A 24 -0.99 -20.54 25.70
N LYS A 25 -2.22 -20.38 26.21
CA LYS A 25 -3.24 -21.43 26.21
C LYS A 25 -3.61 -21.89 24.81
N THR A 26 -3.66 -20.98 23.85
CA THR A 26 -4.03 -21.27 22.46
C THR A 26 -3.03 -20.64 21.51
N LYS A 27 -2.43 -21.46 20.65
CA LYS A 27 -1.50 -21.06 19.60
C LYS A 27 -2.08 -21.46 18.26
N ILE A 28 -2.36 -20.49 17.40
CA ILE A 28 -2.96 -20.71 16.08
C ILE A 28 -1.96 -20.22 15.03
N GLY A 29 -1.75 -21.00 13.99
CA GLY A 29 -0.84 -20.62 12.91
C GLY A 29 -1.08 -21.40 11.64
N TYR A 30 -0.41 -20.98 10.58
CA TYR A 30 -0.48 -21.70 9.32
C TYR A 30 0.38 -22.96 9.35
N SER A 31 -0.22 -24.04 8.87
CA SER A 31 0.44 -25.33 8.72
C SER A 31 1.67 -25.21 7.81
N LYS A 32 2.81 -25.57 8.38
CA LYS A 32 4.07 -25.79 7.70
C LYS A 32 4.75 -26.95 8.42
N PHE A 33 5.28 -27.91 7.68
CA PHE A 33 5.79 -29.14 8.24
C PHE A 33 6.79 -28.94 9.41
N TYR A 34 7.53 -27.80 9.41
CA TYR A 34 8.54 -27.47 10.42
C TYR A 34 8.01 -26.60 11.58
N THR A 35 6.73 -26.18 11.59
CA THR A 35 6.14 -25.34 12.64
C THR A 35 4.84 -25.91 13.20
N ASP A 36 4.28 -26.99 12.66
CA ASP A 36 2.98 -27.53 13.10
C ASP A 36 2.98 -27.98 14.55
N TRP A 37 4.10 -28.46 15.06
CA TRP A 37 4.28 -28.83 16.45
C TRP A 37 4.19 -27.67 17.45
N ILE A 38 4.30 -26.41 16.97
CA ILE A 38 4.24 -25.20 17.80
C ILE A 38 2.77 -24.80 18.07
N TYR A 39 1.86 -25.15 17.17
CA TYR A 39 0.49 -24.66 17.19
C TYR A 39 -0.48 -25.72 17.75
N ASN A 40 -1.40 -25.25 18.62
CA ASN A 40 -2.51 -26.09 19.05
C ASN A 40 -3.54 -26.28 17.92
N LYS A 41 -3.64 -25.27 17.04
CA LYS A 41 -4.50 -25.31 15.85
C LYS A 41 -3.70 -24.86 14.63
N SER A 42 -3.34 -25.82 13.77
CA SER A 42 -2.69 -25.58 12.48
C SER A 42 -3.72 -25.47 11.37
N ILE A 43 -3.65 -24.39 10.58
CA ILE A 43 -4.60 -24.07 9.53
C ILE A 43 -3.93 -24.18 8.17
N LYS A 44 -4.53 -24.93 7.24
CA LYS A 44 -4.07 -24.95 5.85
C LYS A 44 -4.46 -23.65 5.16
N ARG A 45 -3.46 -22.95 4.63
CA ARG A 45 -3.68 -21.71 3.90
C ARG A 45 -4.49 -21.94 2.63
N ILE A 46 -5.53 -21.15 2.40
CA ILE A 46 -6.27 -21.15 1.14
C ILE A 46 -5.28 -20.77 0.02
N LYS A 47 -5.13 -21.62 -0.97
CA LYS A 47 -4.17 -21.38 -2.08
C LYS A 47 -4.76 -20.52 -3.18
N TYR A 48 -6.05 -20.68 -3.45
CA TYR A 48 -6.79 -19.92 -4.45
C TYR A 48 -8.24 -19.79 -4.03
N SER A 49 -8.85 -18.62 -4.21
CA SER A 49 -10.30 -18.51 -4.33
C SER A 49 -10.61 -18.18 -5.79
N ASN A 50 -11.61 -18.83 -6.38
CA ASN A 50 -12.15 -18.44 -7.69
C ASN A 50 -12.78 -17.04 -7.68
N GLN A 51 -12.90 -16.44 -6.51
CA GLN A 51 -13.30 -15.09 -6.29
C GLN A 51 -12.02 -14.24 -6.21
N LYS A 52 -11.96 -13.12 -6.91
CA LYS A 52 -10.89 -12.12 -6.89
C LYS A 52 -10.83 -11.40 -5.51
N LEU A 53 -10.81 -12.16 -4.42
CA LEU A 53 -10.80 -11.66 -3.06
C LEU A 53 -9.35 -11.39 -2.64
N GLN A 54 -9.17 -10.39 -1.79
CA GLN A 54 -7.88 -10.04 -1.22
C GLN A 54 -7.34 -11.18 -0.35
N LEU A 55 -6.62 -12.13 -0.95
CA LEU A 55 -6.08 -13.31 -0.28
C LEU A 55 -5.30 -12.97 1.00
N SER A 56 -4.63 -11.84 1.01
CA SER A 56 -3.88 -11.38 2.18
C SER A 56 -4.76 -11.06 3.39
N ILE A 57 -5.98 -10.58 3.16
CA ILE A 57 -6.96 -10.34 4.23
C ILE A 57 -7.59 -11.65 4.64
N LEU A 58 -8.06 -12.46 3.67
CA LEU A 58 -8.64 -13.77 3.94
C LEU A 58 -7.70 -14.65 4.76
N HIS A 59 -6.41 -14.66 4.43
CA HIS A 59 -5.44 -15.41 5.23
C HIS A 59 -5.39 -14.93 6.69
N ARG A 60 -5.55 -13.65 6.97
CA ARG A 60 -5.59 -13.16 8.35
C ARG A 60 -6.89 -13.58 9.05
N LEU A 61 -8.00 -13.50 8.34
CA LEU A 61 -9.32 -13.89 8.84
C LEU A 61 -9.37 -15.39 9.18
N GLN A 62 -8.78 -16.25 8.33
CA GLN A 62 -8.68 -17.68 8.62
C GLN A 62 -8.03 -17.98 10.00
N LEU A 63 -7.09 -17.16 10.46
CA LEU A 63 -6.48 -17.34 11.78
C LEU A 63 -7.44 -17.01 12.93
N LEU A 64 -8.51 -16.28 12.68
CA LEU A 64 -9.53 -15.93 13.66
C LEU A 64 -10.69 -16.94 13.69
N GLU A 65 -10.94 -17.67 12.60
CA GLU A 65 -12.02 -18.64 12.51
C GLU A 65 -12.05 -19.65 13.68
N PRO A 66 -10.92 -20.22 14.14
CA PRO A 66 -10.93 -21.14 15.28
C PRO A 66 -11.30 -20.51 16.62
N ILE A 67 -11.29 -19.20 16.72
CA ILE A 67 -11.64 -18.43 17.91
C ILE A 67 -13.11 -18.02 17.86
N LEU A 68 -13.57 -17.58 16.69
CA LEU A 68 -14.90 -17.05 16.50
C LEU A 68 -15.96 -18.12 16.20
N GLY A 69 -15.52 -19.32 15.77
CA GLY A 69 -16.42 -20.43 15.42
C GLY A 69 -17.01 -20.35 14.01
N ASP A 70 -16.91 -19.20 13.35
CA ASP A 70 -17.50 -18.94 12.03
C ASP A 70 -16.46 -18.63 10.96
N LYS A 71 -16.79 -18.94 9.70
CA LYS A 71 -16.02 -18.51 8.54
C LYS A 71 -16.28 -17.03 8.27
N LEU A 72 -15.20 -16.25 8.24
CA LEU A 72 -15.27 -14.83 7.91
C LEU A 72 -15.17 -14.66 6.39
N ASN A 73 -16.25 -14.22 5.76
CA ASN A 73 -16.39 -14.11 4.31
C ASN A 73 -16.21 -12.68 3.77
N SER A 74 -16.21 -11.67 4.66
CA SER A 74 -15.96 -10.29 4.25
C SER A 74 -14.48 -9.97 4.31
N THR A 75 -13.98 -9.28 3.28
CA THR A 75 -12.64 -8.70 3.25
C THR A 75 -12.66 -7.19 3.50
N ASP A 76 -13.81 -6.65 3.87
CA ASP A 76 -13.95 -5.25 4.23
C ASP A 76 -13.24 -4.97 5.54
N PHE A 77 -12.57 -3.86 5.60
CA PHE A 77 -11.90 -3.38 6.80
C PHE A 77 -12.02 -1.87 6.88
N GLU A 78 -12.16 -1.38 8.10
CA GLU A 78 -12.37 0.02 8.37
C GLU A 78 -11.34 0.55 9.37
N ILE A 79 -11.02 1.83 9.22
CA ILE A 79 -10.21 2.57 10.17
C ILE A 79 -11.08 3.68 10.75
N HIS A 80 -11.37 3.59 12.03
CA HIS A 80 -12.16 4.59 12.73
C HIS A 80 -11.28 5.72 13.25
N LEU A 81 -11.76 6.96 13.10
CA LEU A 81 -11.16 8.18 13.62
C LEU A 81 -12.11 8.82 14.64
N THR A 82 -11.53 9.42 15.66
CA THR A 82 -12.29 10.23 16.60
C THR A 82 -12.44 11.66 16.06
N GLN A 83 -13.54 12.33 16.41
CA GLN A 83 -13.75 13.74 16.04
C GLN A 83 -12.60 14.66 16.50
N ASN A 84 -12.00 14.37 17.66
CA ASN A 84 -10.86 15.15 18.17
C ASN A 84 -9.61 15.00 17.29
N GLU A 85 -9.33 13.79 16.77
CA GLU A 85 -8.23 13.55 15.84
C GLU A 85 -8.42 14.34 14.54
N GLU A 86 -9.62 14.29 13.98
CA GLU A 86 -9.96 15.03 12.76
C GLU A 86 -9.81 16.55 12.93
N LYS A 87 -10.37 17.12 14.01
CA LYS A 87 -10.26 18.54 14.32
C LYS A 87 -8.82 19.00 14.53
N LYS A 88 -8.00 18.21 15.24
CA LYS A 88 -6.60 18.53 15.50
C LYS A 88 -5.78 18.63 14.21
N ILE A 89 -6.01 17.74 13.29
CA ILE A 89 -5.28 17.75 12.02
C ILE A 89 -5.84 18.78 11.04
N ALA A 90 -7.16 18.97 10.99
CA ALA A 90 -7.74 20.03 10.17
C ALA A 90 -7.17 21.43 10.49
N LYS A 91 -6.88 21.70 11.78
CA LYS A 91 -6.18 22.93 12.20
C LYS A 91 -4.71 23.00 11.76
N LYS A 92 -4.01 21.85 11.70
CA LYS A 92 -2.60 21.78 11.31
C LYS A 92 -2.43 21.88 9.79
N PHE A 93 -3.41 21.39 9.06
CA PHE A 93 -3.53 21.56 7.63
C PHE A 93 -4.43 22.77 7.41
N ASP A 94 -3.85 23.93 7.32
CA ASP A 94 -4.57 25.08 6.77
C ASP A 94 -4.84 24.74 5.30
N LEU A 95 -5.93 24.01 5.08
CA LEU A 95 -6.41 23.57 3.77
C LEU A 95 -7.04 24.74 2.99
N THR A 96 -6.74 25.98 3.35
CA THR A 96 -7.04 27.17 2.61
C THR A 96 -6.18 27.24 1.34
N VAL A 97 -6.28 26.18 0.53
CA VAL A 97 -5.92 26.29 -0.87
C VAL A 97 -7.10 26.95 -1.58
N GLU A 98 -6.80 27.95 -2.38
CA GLU A 98 -7.78 28.61 -3.25
C GLU A 98 -8.76 27.59 -3.85
N GLY A 99 -10.05 27.75 -3.56
CA GLY A 99 -11.11 26.91 -4.12
C GLY A 99 -11.59 25.72 -3.31
N ASN A 100 -11.23 25.57 -2.02
CA ASN A 100 -11.78 24.53 -1.10
C ASN A 100 -11.59 23.07 -1.55
N LYS A 101 -10.63 22.79 -2.47
CA LYS A 101 -10.38 21.45 -2.98
C LYS A 101 -9.55 20.64 -2.01
N LYS A 102 -10.04 19.46 -1.64
CA LYS A 102 -9.27 18.49 -0.84
C LYS A 102 -8.05 18.00 -1.61
N PRO A 103 -6.90 17.82 -0.95
CA PRO A 103 -5.68 17.37 -1.62
C PRO A 103 -5.78 15.92 -2.11
N ILE A 104 -4.97 15.59 -3.12
CA ILE A 104 -4.68 14.21 -3.52
C ILE A 104 -3.35 13.81 -2.89
N MET A 105 -3.33 12.70 -2.15
CA MET A 105 -2.08 12.14 -1.65
C MET A 105 -1.42 11.26 -2.69
N ILE A 106 -0.16 11.52 -2.96
CA ILE A 106 0.66 10.73 -3.88
C ILE A 106 1.53 9.78 -3.06
N ALA A 107 1.30 8.48 -3.16
CA ALA A 107 2.18 7.44 -2.66
C ALA A 107 3.44 7.39 -3.57
N ALA A 108 4.31 8.39 -3.39
CA ALA A 108 5.39 8.69 -4.33
C ALA A 108 6.46 7.59 -4.38
N MET A 109 6.69 6.90 -3.26
CA MET A 109 7.71 5.86 -3.14
C MET A 109 7.14 4.60 -2.54
N GLY A 110 7.59 3.45 -3.04
CA GLY A 110 7.36 2.16 -2.40
C GLY A 110 8.24 1.94 -1.16
N SER A 111 8.03 0.84 -0.46
CA SER A 111 8.82 0.47 0.73
C SER A 111 10.29 0.13 0.42
N GLY A 112 10.63 -0.09 -0.85
CA GLY A 112 11.98 -0.35 -1.35
C GLY A 112 12.08 -0.08 -2.86
N LYS A 113 13.31 -0.11 -3.39
CA LYS A 113 13.56 0.16 -4.82
C LYS A 113 12.82 -0.79 -5.75
N ASN A 114 12.62 -2.03 -5.33
CA ASN A 114 11.87 -3.05 -6.08
C ASN A 114 10.33 -2.86 -6.06
N LYS A 115 9.84 -1.89 -5.31
CA LYS A 115 8.42 -1.53 -5.20
C LYS A 115 8.17 -0.07 -5.55
N THR A 116 9.13 0.60 -6.15
CA THR A 116 9.03 2.00 -6.51
C THR A 116 8.96 2.12 -8.02
N TYR A 117 7.86 2.67 -8.50
CA TYR A 117 7.63 2.99 -9.91
C TYR A 117 8.65 4.04 -10.39
N PRO A 118 9.14 4.00 -11.64
CA PRO A 118 10.10 4.97 -12.14
C PRO A 118 9.63 6.40 -11.91
N ILE A 119 10.51 7.23 -11.34
CA ILE A 119 10.13 8.60 -10.94
C ILE A 119 9.83 9.47 -12.17
N GLU A 120 10.43 9.19 -13.31
CA GLU A 120 10.17 9.84 -14.59
C GLU A 120 8.74 9.59 -15.08
N TYR A 121 8.25 8.36 -14.89
CA TYR A 121 6.88 7.98 -15.21
C TYR A 121 5.89 8.52 -14.17
N LEU A 122 6.28 8.48 -12.89
CA LEU A 122 5.46 9.05 -11.83
C LEU A 122 5.28 10.56 -12.01
N ALA A 123 6.32 11.29 -12.44
CA ALA A 123 6.23 12.71 -12.74
C ALA A 123 5.17 13.00 -13.83
N GLN A 124 5.13 12.19 -14.90
CA GLN A 124 4.10 12.32 -15.94
C GLN A 124 2.69 12.09 -15.38
N LEU A 125 2.52 11.09 -14.49
CA LEU A 125 1.23 10.81 -13.87
C LEU A 125 0.78 11.94 -12.93
N ILE A 126 1.71 12.54 -12.19
CA ILE A 126 1.45 13.69 -11.31
C ILE A 126 1.03 14.90 -12.15
N GLU A 127 1.71 15.18 -13.27
CA GLU A 127 1.31 16.25 -14.19
C GLU A 127 -0.11 16.05 -14.71
N MET A 128 -0.43 14.82 -15.19
CA MET A 128 -1.78 14.50 -15.65
C MET A 128 -2.82 14.62 -14.52
N ALA A 129 -2.44 14.26 -13.28
CA ALA A 129 -3.34 14.39 -12.14
C ALA A 129 -3.64 15.86 -11.84
N PHE A 130 -2.62 16.72 -11.86
CA PHE A 130 -2.81 18.16 -11.68
C PHE A 130 -3.61 18.79 -12.81
N GLU A 131 -3.26 18.53 -14.06
CA GLU A 131 -3.96 19.04 -15.23
C GLU A 131 -5.45 18.63 -15.25
N THR A 132 -5.77 17.42 -14.76
CA THR A 132 -7.15 16.92 -14.74
C THR A 132 -7.97 17.49 -13.59
N THR A 133 -7.38 17.60 -12.39
CA THR A 133 -8.15 17.90 -11.15
C THR A 133 -7.96 19.33 -10.66
N ASN A 134 -6.83 19.96 -10.99
CA ASN A 134 -6.36 21.20 -10.39
C ASN A 134 -6.41 21.17 -8.85
N ALA A 135 -6.16 19.98 -8.26
CA ALA A 135 -6.17 19.78 -6.82
C ALA A 135 -4.76 19.95 -6.23
N PRO A 136 -4.64 20.45 -4.98
CA PRO A 136 -3.37 20.41 -4.27
C PRO A 136 -2.92 18.95 -4.05
N MET A 137 -1.61 18.74 -3.90
CA MET A 137 -1.04 17.40 -3.76
C MET A 137 -0.12 17.31 -2.57
N ILE A 138 -0.13 16.14 -1.92
CA ILE A 138 0.75 15.80 -0.80
C ILE A 138 1.61 14.62 -1.23
N LEU A 139 2.94 14.78 -1.21
CA LEU A 139 3.84 13.65 -1.51
C LEU A 139 4.09 12.85 -0.24
N ASN A 140 3.72 11.57 -0.25
CA ASN A 140 4.01 10.64 0.84
C ASN A 140 5.30 9.89 0.56
N TYR A 141 6.26 10.01 1.49
CA TYR A 141 7.56 9.34 1.43
C TYR A 141 8.19 9.24 2.81
N MET A 142 9.16 8.32 2.97
CA MET A 142 9.96 8.24 4.19
C MET A 142 11.13 9.23 4.16
N PRO A 143 11.61 9.76 5.31
CA PRO A 143 12.71 10.73 5.38
C PRO A 143 13.95 10.32 4.56
N LYS A 144 14.30 9.03 4.57
CA LYS A 144 15.43 8.47 3.79
C LYS A 144 15.27 8.55 2.28
N GLN A 145 14.06 8.83 1.78
CA GLN A 145 13.72 8.92 0.35
C GLN A 145 13.70 10.37 -0.16
N LYS A 146 14.09 11.34 0.68
CA LYS A 146 14.02 12.78 0.36
C LYS A 146 14.80 13.16 -0.90
N MET A 147 15.95 12.51 -1.16
CA MET A 147 16.74 12.79 -2.35
C MET A 147 15.98 12.45 -3.64
N GLU A 148 15.36 11.28 -3.69
CA GLU A 148 14.55 10.82 -4.82
C GLU A 148 13.33 11.73 -5.03
N ILE A 149 12.70 12.16 -3.93
CA ILE A 149 11.57 13.11 -3.99
C ILE A 149 12.01 14.45 -4.54
N ASN A 150 13.16 14.97 -4.13
CA ASN A 150 13.68 16.22 -4.68
C ASN A 150 13.96 16.11 -6.19
N ARG A 151 14.44 14.95 -6.67
CA ARG A 151 14.59 14.68 -8.11
C ARG A 151 13.24 14.67 -8.82
N LEU A 152 12.24 13.97 -8.25
CA LEU A 152 10.86 13.93 -8.77
C LEU A 152 10.29 15.36 -8.89
N ILE A 153 10.38 16.17 -7.83
CA ILE A 153 9.87 17.55 -7.84
C ILE A 153 10.57 18.40 -8.91
N LYS A 154 11.88 18.23 -9.13
CA LYS A 154 12.60 18.97 -10.16
C LYS A 154 12.06 18.71 -11.58
N MET A 155 11.51 17.53 -11.84
CA MET A 155 10.95 17.14 -13.14
C MET A 155 9.57 17.74 -13.40
N LEU A 156 8.86 18.22 -12.38
CA LEU A 156 7.50 18.74 -12.51
C LEU A 156 7.51 20.17 -13.08
N LYS A 157 6.42 20.54 -13.77
CA LYS A 157 6.18 21.89 -14.27
C LYS A 157 6.00 22.90 -13.11
N PRO A 158 6.29 24.19 -13.32
CA PRO A 158 6.18 25.21 -12.26
C PRO A 158 4.82 25.26 -11.58
N LYS A 159 3.73 25.13 -12.33
CA LYS A 159 2.35 25.15 -11.78
C LYS A 159 2.11 23.94 -10.87
N THR A 160 2.51 22.75 -11.30
CA THR A 160 2.37 21.51 -10.53
C THR A 160 3.24 21.54 -9.26
N LYS A 161 4.47 22.10 -9.35
CA LYS A 161 5.32 22.30 -8.16
C LYS A 161 4.66 23.17 -7.09
N LYS A 162 3.99 24.25 -7.50
CA LYS A 162 3.27 25.13 -6.58
C LYS A 162 2.08 24.44 -5.90
N ALA A 163 1.46 23.47 -6.56
CA ALA A 163 0.36 22.70 -6.01
C ALA A 163 0.81 21.63 -5.00
N ILE A 164 2.11 21.32 -4.93
CA ILE A 164 2.63 20.37 -3.93
C ILE A 164 2.74 21.09 -2.58
N GLN A 165 1.97 20.61 -1.62
CA GLN A 165 2.03 21.07 -0.25
C GLN A 165 3.26 20.49 0.45
N ASN A 166 4.21 21.36 0.78
CA ASN A 166 5.42 21.03 1.50
C ASN A 166 5.19 21.11 3.01
N GLY A 167 5.93 20.30 3.78
CA GLY A 167 5.97 20.39 5.24
C GLY A 167 4.89 19.56 5.98
N LEU A 168 4.08 18.80 5.27
CA LEU A 168 3.10 17.90 5.86
C LEU A 168 3.71 16.54 6.20
N THR A 169 4.71 16.53 7.09
CA THR A 169 5.30 15.29 7.58
C THR A 169 4.53 14.87 8.84
N PRO A 170 3.78 13.77 8.80
CA PRO A 170 3.12 13.22 9.98
C PRO A 170 4.15 12.80 11.02
N ASN A 171 3.89 13.10 12.29
CA ASN A 171 4.78 12.73 13.40
C ASN A 171 4.59 11.28 13.85
N SER A 172 3.45 10.68 13.50
CA SER A 172 3.09 9.32 13.87
C SER A 172 2.27 8.65 12.76
N LEU A 173 2.14 7.32 12.85
CA LEU A 173 1.22 6.58 11.95
C LEU A 173 -0.22 7.08 12.09
N ARG A 174 -0.64 7.44 13.30
CA ARG A 174 -2.00 7.94 13.55
C ARG A 174 -2.22 9.31 12.92
N ASP A 175 -1.26 10.23 13.02
CA ASP A 175 -1.29 11.52 12.32
C ASP A 175 -1.34 11.33 10.80
N TYR A 176 -0.61 10.33 10.28
CA TYR A 176 -0.65 9.98 8.88
C TYR A 176 -2.05 9.52 8.43
N ILE A 177 -2.67 8.62 9.20
CA ILE A 177 -4.03 8.13 8.94
C ILE A 177 -5.02 9.30 8.89
N VAL A 178 -4.94 10.22 9.86
CA VAL A 178 -5.82 11.40 9.87
C VAL A 178 -5.51 12.33 8.69
N THR A 179 -4.24 12.45 8.28
CA THR A 179 -3.89 13.19 7.06
C THR A 179 -4.58 12.59 5.82
N VAL A 180 -4.52 11.27 5.68
CA VAL A 180 -5.18 10.57 4.57
C VAL A 180 -6.70 10.79 4.60
N SER A 181 -7.32 10.86 5.77
CA SER A 181 -8.77 11.10 5.88
C SER A 181 -9.19 12.46 5.31
N GLN A 182 -8.30 13.46 5.32
CA GLN A 182 -8.54 14.79 4.74
C GLN A 182 -8.32 14.82 3.21
N CYS A 183 -7.71 13.81 2.64
CA CYS A 183 -7.49 13.72 1.19
C CYS A 183 -8.76 13.27 0.46
N GLN A 184 -8.92 13.70 -0.79
CA GLN A 184 -9.98 13.18 -1.64
C GLN A 184 -9.65 11.81 -2.24
N ALA A 185 -8.36 11.50 -2.43
CA ALA A 185 -7.88 10.22 -2.95
C ALA A 185 -6.42 9.96 -2.54
N VAL A 186 -6.00 8.70 -2.64
CA VAL A 186 -4.58 8.30 -2.58
C VAL A 186 -4.22 7.55 -3.85
N ILE A 187 -3.18 8.01 -4.56
CA ILE A 187 -2.74 7.46 -5.85
C ILE A 187 -1.23 7.20 -5.85
N GLY A 188 -0.77 6.25 -6.65
CA GLY A 188 0.66 5.97 -6.81
C GLY A 188 1.07 4.56 -6.44
N ASN A 189 2.27 4.39 -5.88
CA ASN A 189 2.83 3.07 -5.59
C ASN A 189 1.96 2.26 -4.62
N GLU A 190 1.74 0.98 -4.94
CA GLU A 190 1.08 0.04 -4.03
C GLU A 190 1.84 -0.04 -2.70
N GLY A 191 1.09 -0.14 -1.60
CA GLY A 191 1.66 -0.27 -0.25
C GLY A 191 0.72 0.15 0.86
N GLY A 192 1.30 0.39 2.04
CA GLY A 192 0.54 0.76 3.24
C GLY A 192 -0.34 2.00 3.08
N ALA A 193 0.11 2.99 2.29
CA ALA A 193 -0.66 4.21 2.01
C ALA A 193 -2.00 3.91 1.33
N ILE A 194 -1.97 3.08 0.29
CA ILE A 194 -3.16 2.63 -0.44
C ILE A 194 -4.09 1.83 0.48
N ASN A 195 -3.54 0.92 1.30
CA ASN A 195 -4.37 0.12 2.20
C ASN A 195 -5.02 0.96 3.31
N ILE A 196 -4.31 1.95 3.86
CA ILE A 196 -4.89 2.91 4.81
C ILE A 196 -6.04 3.70 4.17
N ALA A 197 -5.84 4.17 2.93
CA ALA A 197 -6.89 4.88 2.22
C ALA A 197 -8.14 4.03 1.98
N LYS A 198 -7.95 2.74 1.63
CA LYS A 198 -9.07 1.79 1.52
C LYS A 198 -9.82 1.64 2.85
N GLY A 199 -9.10 1.48 3.97
CA GLY A 199 -9.71 1.38 5.30
C GLY A 199 -10.42 2.66 5.76
N LEU A 200 -10.10 3.81 5.17
CA LEU A 200 -10.80 5.08 5.34
C LEU A 200 -11.86 5.32 4.26
N SER A 201 -12.18 4.32 3.48
CA SER A 201 -13.14 4.41 2.36
C SER A 201 -12.81 5.49 1.32
N LYS A 202 -11.53 5.86 1.17
CA LYS A 202 -11.08 6.85 0.19
C LYS A 202 -10.84 6.21 -1.18
N PRO A 203 -11.13 6.93 -2.27
CA PRO A 203 -10.73 6.50 -3.61
C PRO A 203 -9.23 6.25 -3.72
N THR A 204 -8.86 5.17 -4.42
CA THR A 204 -7.44 4.80 -4.59
C THR A 204 -7.14 4.38 -6.02
N PHE A 205 -5.94 4.75 -6.49
CA PHE A 205 -5.38 4.19 -7.71
C PHE A 205 -3.97 3.67 -7.43
N ALA A 206 -3.79 2.36 -7.47
CA ALA A 206 -2.54 1.69 -7.11
C ALA A 206 -1.75 1.25 -8.35
N ILE A 207 -0.44 1.53 -8.35
CA ILE A 207 0.50 1.01 -9.34
C ILE A 207 1.28 -0.11 -8.67
N PHE A 208 1.04 -1.33 -9.10
CA PHE A 208 1.65 -2.52 -8.51
C PHE A 208 3.07 -2.75 -9.03
N SER A 209 3.92 -3.20 -8.13
CA SER A 209 5.22 -3.73 -8.55
C SER A 209 5.04 -5.00 -9.38
N PRO A 210 5.80 -5.17 -10.47
CA PRO A 210 5.72 -6.36 -11.31
C PRO A 210 5.90 -7.70 -10.57
N ILE A 211 6.54 -7.68 -9.39
CA ILE A 211 6.81 -8.89 -8.59
C ILE A 211 5.74 -9.20 -7.54
N ILE A 212 4.72 -8.35 -7.42
CA ILE A 212 3.65 -8.54 -6.44
C ILE A 212 2.42 -9.05 -7.17
N ASP A 213 1.93 -10.22 -6.76
CA ASP A 213 0.66 -10.71 -7.25
C ASP A 213 -0.47 -9.74 -6.83
N PRO A 214 -1.09 -9.03 -7.79
CA PRO A 214 -2.12 -8.05 -7.49
C PRO A 214 -3.35 -8.69 -6.84
N TYR A 215 -3.69 -9.94 -7.16
CA TYR A 215 -4.86 -10.64 -6.61
C TYR A 215 -4.72 -10.89 -5.11
N GLY A 216 -3.50 -10.88 -4.58
CA GLY A 216 -3.25 -10.99 -3.15
C GLY A 216 -3.66 -9.76 -2.35
N TRP A 217 -3.68 -8.57 -2.95
CA TRP A 217 -3.77 -7.29 -2.25
C TRP A 217 -4.82 -6.32 -2.81
N HIS A 218 -5.38 -6.61 -3.97
CA HIS A 218 -6.30 -5.71 -4.63
C HIS A 218 -7.62 -6.38 -4.95
N THR A 219 -8.70 -5.67 -4.61
CA THR A 219 -10.04 -5.92 -5.14
C THR A 219 -10.47 -4.64 -5.82
N GLU A 220 -10.81 -4.73 -7.09
CA GLU A 220 -11.31 -3.58 -7.83
C GLU A 220 -12.77 -3.30 -7.44
N VAL A 221 -13.01 -2.10 -6.92
CA VAL A 221 -14.35 -1.56 -6.74
C VAL A 221 -14.47 -0.41 -7.73
N LYS A 222 -15.43 -0.53 -8.66
CA LYS A 222 -15.61 0.45 -9.74
C LYS A 222 -15.60 1.88 -9.20
N ASN A 223 -14.77 2.73 -9.80
CA ASN A 223 -14.60 4.16 -9.49
C ASN A 223 -14.11 4.47 -8.06
N LYS A 224 -13.85 3.46 -7.24
CA LYS A 224 -13.40 3.66 -5.85
C LYS A 224 -12.00 3.10 -5.59
N THR A 225 -11.75 1.84 -5.96
CA THR A 225 -10.43 1.24 -5.82
C THR A 225 -9.98 0.69 -7.16
N MET A 226 -9.02 1.34 -7.79
CA MET A 226 -8.49 0.95 -9.09
C MET A 226 -7.01 0.62 -8.98
N ALA A 227 -6.51 -0.24 -9.85
CA ALA A 227 -5.10 -0.59 -9.90
C ALA A 227 -4.65 -0.89 -11.33
N VAL A 228 -3.33 -0.84 -11.52
CA VAL A 228 -2.66 -1.32 -12.73
C VAL A 228 -1.49 -2.20 -12.35
N HIS A 229 -1.32 -3.25 -13.13
CA HIS A 229 -0.18 -4.16 -13.05
C HIS A 229 0.34 -4.48 -14.45
N LEU A 230 1.60 -4.85 -14.56
CA LEU A 230 2.21 -5.16 -15.86
C LEU A 230 1.49 -6.32 -16.58
N VAL A 231 1.01 -7.31 -15.84
CA VAL A 231 0.26 -8.46 -16.41
C VAL A 231 -1.07 -8.07 -17.04
N ASP A 232 -1.63 -6.90 -16.73
CA ASP A 232 -2.86 -6.41 -17.37
C ASP A 232 -2.63 -6.11 -18.86
N TYR A 233 -1.38 -5.87 -19.26
CA TYR A 233 -0.95 -5.50 -20.62
C TYR A 233 -0.09 -6.55 -21.28
N PHE A 234 0.63 -7.33 -20.48
CA PHE A 234 1.59 -8.35 -20.93
C PHE A 234 1.49 -9.60 -20.03
N PRO A 235 0.41 -10.38 -20.15
CA PRO A 235 0.12 -11.48 -19.22
C PRO A 235 1.19 -12.59 -19.24
N GLU A 236 1.92 -12.73 -20.36
CA GLU A 236 2.96 -13.76 -20.54
C GLU A 236 4.31 -13.40 -19.90
N ILE A 237 4.52 -12.13 -19.52
CA ILE A 237 5.86 -11.67 -19.08
C ILE A 237 6.20 -12.15 -17.67
N ILE A 238 5.21 -12.40 -16.83
CA ILE A 238 5.42 -12.69 -15.40
C ILE A 238 4.75 -14.01 -15.03
N ASP A 239 5.56 -15.00 -14.65
CA ASP A 239 5.09 -16.11 -13.84
C ASP A 239 5.36 -15.80 -12.35
N PHE A 240 4.31 -15.61 -11.56
CA PHE A 240 4.44 -15.36 -10.13
C PHE A 240 4.98 -16.55 -9.32
N LYS A 241 5.11 -17.73 -9.94
CA LYS A 241 5.80 -18.87 -9.35
C LYS A 241 7.31 -18.65 -9.36
N ASP A 242 7.82 -17.95 -10.36
CA ASP A 242 9.21 -17.60 -10.47
C ASP A 242 9.53 -16.36 -9.63
N LYS A 243 10.35 -16.55 -8.60
CA LYS A 243 10.74 -15.46 -7.71
C LYS A 243 11.79 -14.58 -8.38
N ILE A 244 11.37 -13.55 -9.08
CA ILE A 244 12.28 -12.51 -9.58
C ILE A 244 12.84 -11.75 -8.37
N LYS A 245 14.15 -11.90 -8.14
CA LYS A 245 14.84 -11.29 -6.99
C LYS A 245 15.78 -10.14 -7.37
N LYS A 246 16.24 -10.09 -8.62
CA LYS A 246 17.24 -9.12 -9.08
C LYS A 246 16.58 -7.76 -9.34
N ILE A 247 17.06 -6.72 -8.67
CA ILE A 247 16.51 -5.36 -8.75
C ILE A 247 16.50 -4.83 -10.19
N ASP A 248 17.54 -5.12 -10.96
CA ASP A 248 17.65 -4.64 -12.35
C ASP A 248 16.61 -5.29 -13.27
N GLN A 249 16.28 -6.56 -13.07
CA GLN A 249 15.19 -7.22 -13.79
C GLN A 249 13.83 -6.56 -13.44
N ILE A 250 13.61 -6.24 -12.17
CA ILE A 250 12.39 -5.57 -11.73
C ILE A 250 12.27 -4.17 -12.33
N LYS A 251 13.37 -3.42 -12.40
CA LYS A 251 13.40 -2.11 -13.07
C LYS A 251 13.07 -2.23 -14.55
N THR A 252 13.65 -3.20 -15.25
CA THR A 252 13.36 -3.46 -16.67
C THR A 252 11.89 -3.76 -16.88
N LEU A 253 11.27 -4.55 -16.00
CA LEU A 253 9.83 -4.82 -16.04
C LEU A 253 9.00 -3.56 -15.78
N TYR A 254 9.38 -2.74 -14.82
CA TYR A 254 8.69 -1.48 -14.57
C TYR A 254 8.76 -0.52 -15.76
N LEU A 255 9.89 -0.47 -16.49
CA LEU A 255 10.03 0.36 -17.68
C LEU A 255 9.07 -0.05 -18.80
N LYS A 256 8.59 -1.31 -18.81
CA LYS A 256 7.54 -1.74 -19.74
C LYS A 256 6.14 -1.25 -19.36
N LEU A 257 5.89 -0.92 -18.08
CA LEU A 257 4.61 -0.37 -17.61
C LEU A 257 4.60 1.16 -17.81
N GLU A 258 4.63 1.60 -19.07
CA GLU A 258 4.63 3.01 -19.40
C GLU A 258 3.28 3.67 -19.07
N PRO A 259 3.26 4.96 -18.65
CA PRO A 259 2.03 5.69 -18.37
C PRO A 259 1.02 5.68 -19.52
N LYS A 260 1.47 5.65 -20.77
CA LYS A 260 0.60 5.62 -21.96
C LYS A 260 -0.33 4.42 -22.00
N LEU A 261 0.09 3.26 -21.44
CA LEU A 261 -0.71 2.02 -21.44
C LEU A 261 -2.00 2.16 -20.65
N PHE A 262 -1.97 2.91 -19.57
CA PHE A 262 -3.12 3.08 -18.69
C PHE A 262 -3.60 4.52 -18.54
N LYS A 263 -3.18 5.39 -19.44
CA LYS A 263 -3.54 6.83 -19.44
C LYS A 263 -5.05 7.06 -19.37
N GLN A 264 -5.82 6.33 -20.14
CA GLN A 264 -7.29 6.47 -20.14
C GLN A 264 -7.89 6.05 -18.81
N LYS A 265 -7.44 4.90 -18.23
CA LYS A 265 -7.87 4.41 -16.92
C LYS A 265 -7.52 5.42 -15.82
N TRP A 266 -6.30 6.00 -15.90
CA TRP A 266 -5.82 7.02 -14.96
C TRP A 266 -6.67 8.31 -15.02
N ILE A 267 -6.86 8.87 -16.20
CA ILE A 267 -7.66 10.09 -16.38
C ILE A 267 -9.13 9.85 -16.04
N GLY A 268 -9.68 8.70 -16.39
CA GLY A 268 -11.05 8.32 -16.03
C GLY A 268 -11.24 8.33 -14.50
N PHE A 269 -10.34 7.68 -13.75
CA PHE A 269 -10.37 7.71 -12.29
C PHE A 269 -10.30 9.14 -11.73
N LEU A 270 -9.40 9.98 -12.25
CA LEU A 270 -9.22 11.35 -11.77
C LEU A 270 -10.44 12.24 -12.04
N LYS A 271 -11.16 12.02 -13.13
CA LYS A 271 -12.39 12.77 -13.45
C LYS A 271 -13.53 12.46 -12.48
N GLU A 272 -13.56 11.26 -11.91
CA GLU A 272 -14.56 10.87 -10.90
C GLU A 272 -14.29 11.49 -9.50
N LEU A 273 -13.12 12.11 -9.30
CA LEU A 273 -12.78 12.82 -8.05
C LEU A 273 -13.31 14.25 -7.98
N LYS A 274 -13.94 14.74 -9.04
CA LYS A 274 -14.44 16.12 -9.15
C LYS A 274 -15.73 16.33 -8.39
#